data_4e2771812e24e598ab11d757263039eb
#
_entry.id   4e2771812e24e598ab11d757263039eb
#
_cell.length_a   1.000
_cell.length_b   1.000
_cell.length_c   1.000
_cell.angle_alpha   90.00
_cell.angle_beta   90.00
_cell.angle_gamma   90.00
#
_symmetry.space_group_name_H-M   'P 1'
#
loop_
_entity.id
_entity.type
_entity.pdbx_description
1 polymer ?
#
loop_
_entity_poly.entity_id
_entity_poly.type
_entity_poly.pdbx_seq_one_letter_code
_entity_poly.pdbx_strand_id
1 'polypeptide(L)'
;MSTLAKKDNKEQNQVEEKPSETPVEFLASLAAVLVTGLFIITFVVQAFEIPSSSMENTLLIGDHVFVNRIVFAPKTSWVGPLIPYRAVRRGDIVVFLHPDPHDAGLYVVKRIIGVPGDRIHLRNGVVYRNGEALNEPYIDHDADNPNDSYRNEFPAVPPSDENGVYPNWIVDLPSHIEGGDLVVPPGHYFAMGDHRGVSLDSRYWGFIPQANIIGRPMFIYWSFETPADQYTKTGIADRLGFLAHVVLHFFDDTRWGRTLKVVR
;
A
#
# COMPACT_ATOMS: atom_id res chain seq x y z
N MET A 1 85.61 -23.54 1.23
CA MET A 1 85.12 -22.79 0.08
C MET A 1 83.77 -23.32 -0.27
N SER A 2 82.74 -22.72 0.17
CA SER A 2 81.34 -23.18 -0.03
C SER A 2 80.62 -22.10 -0.74
N THR A 3 80.18 -22.39 -1.97
CA THR A 3 79.41 -21.46 -2.80
C THR A 3 77.91 -21.72 -2.56
N LEU A 4 77.25 -20.82 -1.87
CA LEU A 4 75.80 -20.85 -1.65
C LEU A 4 75.07 -20.37 -2.94
N ALA A 5 74.32 -21.28 -3.55
CA ALA A 5 73.45 -21.00 -4.65
C ALA A 5 72.17 -20.31 -4.14
N LYS A 6 71.98 -19.10 -4.55
CA LYS A 6 70.76 -18.26 -4.29
C LYS A 6 69.64 -18.78 -5.19
N LYS A 7 68.61 -19.34 -4.59
CA LYS A 7 67.42 -19.85 -5.28
C LYS A 7 66.44 -18.67 -5.39
N ASP A 8 66.37 -18.09 -6.59
CA ASP A 8 65.37 -17.03 -6.88
C ASP A 8 64.00 -17.69 -6.95
N ASN A 9 63.16 -17.38 -5.96
CA ASN A 9 61.76 -17.78 -5.92
C ASN A 9 60.95 -16.70 -6.69
N LYS A 10 60.76 -16.88 -7.98
CA LYS A 10 59.80 -16.10 -8.75
C LYS A 10 58.42 -16.73 -8.51
N GLU A 11 57.73 -16.23 -7.51
CA GLU A 11 56.28 -16.41 -7.45
C GLU A 11 55.64 -15.70 -8.67
N GLN A 12 55.24 -16.51 -9.64
CA GLN A 12 54.42 -16.06 -10.74
C GLN A 12 53.03 -15.76 -10.19
N ASN A 13 52.73 -14.49 -9.95
CA ASN A 13 51.35 -14.00 -9.86
C ASN A 13 50.67 -14.29 -11.22
N GLN A 14 50.06 -15.45 -11.34
CA GLN A 14 49.08 -15.67 -12.40
C GLN A 14 47.88 -14.84 -12.03
N VAL A 15 47.77 -13.67 -12.65
CA VAL A 15 46.51 -12.95 -12.73
C VAL A 15 45.61 -13.86 -13.59
N GLU A 16 44.64 -14.53 -12.95
CA GLU A 16 43.59 -15.23 -13.67
C GLU A 16 42.82 -14.15 -14.48
N GLU A 17 43.16 -14.06 -15.76
CA GLU A 17 42.32 -13.30 -16.71
C GLU A 17 40.94 -13.95 -16.73
N LYS A 18 39.94 -13.26 -16.17
CA LYS A 18 38.54 -13.68 -16.32
C LYS A 18 38.29 -13.86 -17.81
N PRO A 19 37.77 -15.00 -18.25
CA PRO A 19 37.47 -15.22 -19.65
C PRO A 19 36.52 -14.12 -20.13
N SER A 20 36.84 -13.49 -21.22
CA SER A 20 35.98 -12.45 -21.84
C SER A 20 34.67 -13.12 -22.23
N GLU A 21 33.57 -12.59 -21.70
CA GLU A 21 32.22 -13.09 -22.02
C GLU A 21 32.00 -13.01 -23.55
N THR A 22 31.56 -14.10 -24.14
CA THR A 22 31.14 -14.07 -25.55
C THR A 22 29.86 -13.21 -25.71
N PRO A 23 29.63 -12.60 -26.88
CA PRO A 23 28.38 -11.86 -27.13
C PRO A 23 27.11 -12.67 -26.84
N VAL A 24 27.16 -13.98 -27.03
CA VAL A 24 26.02 -14.89 -26.74
C VAL A 24 25.82 -15.04 -25.22
N GLU A 25 26.87 -15.20 -24.44
CA GLU A 25 26.80 -15.27 -22.97
C GLU A 25 26.30 -13.96 -22.37
N PHE A 26 26.77 -12.81 -22.90
CA PHE A 26 26.27 -11.50 -22.50
C PHE A 26 24.76 -11.35 -22.79
N LEU A 27 24.31 -11.72 -23.99
CA LEU A 27 22.89 -11.67 -24.35
C LEU A 27 22.04 -12.61 -23.48
N ALA A 28 22.54 -13.80 -23.17
CA ALA A 28 21.87 -14.75 -22.30
C ALA A 28 21.75 -14.20 -20.86
N SER A 29 22.80 -13.59 -20.32
CA SER A 29 22.81 -12.95 -19.00
C SER A 29 21.83 -11.78 -18.96
N LEU A 30 21.83 -10.92 -20.00
CA LEU A 30 20.90 -9.81 -20.12
C LEU A 30 19.44 -10.30 -20.18
N ALA A 31 19.16 -11.33 -20.98
CA ALA A 31 17.83 -11.93 -21.07
C ALA A 31 17.37 -12.49 -19.71
N ALA A 32 18.25 -13.20 -19.01
CA ALA A 32 17.95 -13.75 -17.67
C ALA A 32 17.62 -12.64 -16.66
N VAL A 33 18.39 -11.55 -16.64
CA VAL A 33 18.12 -10.38 -15.78
C VAL A 33 16.79 -9.73 -16.12
N LEU A 34 16.49 -9.51 -17.41
CA LEU A 34 15.23 -8.93 -17.85
C LEU A 34 14.02 -9.81 -17.48
N VAL A 35 14.10 -11.12 -17.74
CA VAL A 35 13.02 -12.06 -17.38
C VAL A 35 12.82 -12.10 -15.88
N THR A 36 13.88 -12.16 -15.08
CA THR A 36 13.82 -12.15 -13.62
C THR A 36 13.22 -10.82 -13.11
N GLY A 37 13.66 -9.70 -13.66
CA GLY A 37 13.14 -8.37 -13.33
C GLY A 37 11.65 -8.26 -13.63
N LEU A 38 11.22 -8.66 -14.85
CA LEU A 38 9.82 -8.69 -15.26
C LEU A 38 8.98 -9.61 -14.35
N PHE A 39 9.50 -10.77 -13.98
CA PHE A 39 8.83 -11.66 -13.04
C PHE A 39 8.60 -10.98 -11.68
N ILE A 40 9.65 -10.35 -11.14
CA ILE A 40 9.55 -9.67 -9.84
C ILE A 40 8.53 -8.54 -9.87
N ILE A 41 8.59 -7.63 -10.86
CA ILE A 41 7.68 -6.48 -10.92
C ILE A 41 6.25 -6.89 -11.29
N THR A 42 6.05 -8.07 -11.90
CA THR A 42 4.71 -8.55 -12.27
C THR A 42 4.04 -9.30 -11.12
N PHE A 43 4.76 -10.16 -10.42
CA PHE A 43 4.17 -11.09 -9.46
C PHE A 43 4.50 -10.80 -7.99
N VAL A 44 5.63 -10.16 -7.70
CA VAL A 44 6.12 -9.99 -6.33
C VAL A 44 5.88 -8.58 -5.81
N VAL A 45 6.23 -7.58 -6.60
CA VAL A 45 6.19 -6.16 -6.21
C VAL A 45 5.50 -5.35 -7.29
N GLN A 46 4.56 -4.51 -6.89
CA GLN A 46 3.89 -3.57 -7.80
C GLN A 46 4.07 -2.14 -7.32
N ALA A 47 4.37 -1.24 -8.25
CA ALA A 47 4.44 0.19 -7.97
C ALA A 47 3.04 0.82 -8.04
N PHE A 48 2.74 1.69 -7.09
CA PHE A 48 1.53 2.51 -7.04
C PHE A 48 1.87 3.95 -6.72
N GLU A 49 1.09 4.87 -7.25
CA GLU A 49 1.08 6.28 -6.88
C GLU A 49 -0.11 6.52 -5.94
N ILE A 50 0.07 7.41 -4.96
CA ILE A 50 -0.99 7.80 -4.02
C ILE A 50 -1.69 9.04 -4.57
N PRO A 51 -2.95 8.91 -5.02
CA PRO A 51 -3.66 10.00 -5.68
C PRO A 51 -4.50 10.87 -4.73
N SER A 52 -4.70 10.47 -3.48
CA SER A 52 -5.63 11.11 -2.56
C SER A 52 -5.08 11.27 -1.15
N SER A 53 -5.63 12.24 -0.42
CA SER A 53 -5.23 12.57 0.95
C SER A 53 -5.82 11.66 2.03
N SER A 54 -6.58 10.63 1.68
CA SER A 54 -7.30 9.79 2.66
C SER A 54 -6.41 9.03 3.65
N MET A 55 -5.10 8.93 3.38
CA MET A 55 -4.08 8.33 4.22
C MET A 55 -3.03 9.36 4.68
N GLU A 56 -3.35 10.64 4.61
CA GLU A 56 -2.48 11.74 5.02
C GLU A 56 -2.00 11.54 6.45
N ASN A 57 -0.82 12.07 6.81
CA ASN A 57 0.06 11.67 7.88
C ASN A 57 0.93 10.45 7.55
N THR A 58 0.39 9.39 7.01
CA THR A 58 1.15 8.18 6.64
C THR A 58 1.62 8.22 5.20
N LEU A 59 0.68 8.44 4.25
CA LEU A 59 0.94 8.53 2.82
C LEU A 59 0.37 9.86 2.29
N LEU A 60 1.19 10.61 1.56
CA LEU A 60 0.82 11.87 0.95
C LEU A 60 0.51 11.70 -0.53
N ILE A 61 -0.28 12.61 -1.09
CA ILE A 61 -0.48 12.71 -2.54
C ILE A 61 0.88 12.87 -3.23
N GLY A 62 1.12 12.07 -4.30
CA GLY A 62 2.39 12.03 -5.01
C GLY A 62 3.47 11.16 -4.38
N ASP A 63 3.14 10.40 -3.31
CA ASP A 63 3.99 9.31 -2.87
C ASP A 63 3.90 8.13 -3.84
N HIS A 64 5.04 7.64 -4.30
CA HIS A 64 5.15 6.42 -5.10
C HIS A 64 5.63 5.29 -4.21
N VAL A 65 4.84 4.25 -4.06
CA VAL A 65 5.07 3.16 -3.11
C VAL A 65 5.25 1.82 -3.82
N PHE A 66 6.14 0.98 -3.29
CA PHE A 66 6.18 -0.43 -3.66
C PHE A 66 5.29 -1.25 -2.74
N VAL A 67 4.45 -2.08 -3.37
CA VAL A 67 3.48 -2.96 -2.70
C VAL A 67 3.92 -4.40 -2.85
N ASN A 68 4.10 -5.10 -1.72
CA ASN A 68 4.36 -6.53 -1.67
C ASN A 68 3.04 -7.29 -1.89
N ARG A 69 2.93 -7.99 -3.01
CA ARG A 69 1.72 -8.73 -3.40
C ARG A 69 1.65 -10.13 -2.82
N ILE A 70 2.79 -10.69 -2.42
CA ILE A 70 2.85 -12.09 -1.98
C ILE A 70 2.56 -12.28 -0.50
N VAL A 71 2.68 -11.24 0.31
CA VAL A 71 2.55 -11.34 1.78
C VAL A 71 1.18 -11.84 2.24
N PHE A 72 0.12 -11.52 1.51
CA PHE A 72 -1.26 -11.91 1.78
C PHE A 72 -1.82 -12.93 0.78
N ALA A 73 -0.98 -13.40 -0.15
CA ALA A 73 -1.41 -14.37 -1.15
C ALA A 73 -1.89 -15.68 -0.49
N PRO A 74 -2.82 -16.40 -1.12
CA PRO A 74 -3.24 -17.71 -0.61
C PRO A 74 -2.06 -18.66 -0.49
N LYS A 75 -1.98 -19.38 0.63
CA LYS A 75 -0.95 -20.42 0.82
C LYS A 75 -1.13 -21.53 -0.19
N THR A 76 -0.10 -21.77 -0.99
CA THR A 76 -0.04 -22.93 -1.87
C THR A 76 0.85 -24.01 -1.25
N SER A 77 0.47 -25.28 -1.38
CA SER A 77 1.14 -26.40 -0.71
C SER A 77 2.59 -26.60 -1.12
N TRP A 78 2.95 -26.21 -2.34
CA TRP A 78 4.30 -26.44 -2.89
C TRP A 78 5.25 -25.24 -2.80
N VAL A 79 4.74 -24.01 -2.66
CA VAL A 79 5.56 -22.79 -2.52
C VAL A 79 5.51 -22.24 -1.08
N GLY A 80 4.54 -22.65 -0.29
CA GLY A 80 4.27 -22.15 1.06
C GLY A 80 5.48 -22.08 2.02
N PRO A 81 6.42 -23.03 2.01
CA PRO A 81 7.59 -22.98 2.88
C PRO A 81 8.61 -21.88 2.53
N LEU A 82 8.61 -21.43 1.27
CA LEU A 82 9.61 -20.47 0.76
C LEU A 82 9.14 -19.02 0.84
N ILE A 83 7.85 -18.78 1.00
CA ILE A 83 7.27 -17.45 1.00
C ILE A 83 6.67 -17.16 2.38
N PRO A 84 7.01 -16.02 3.02
CA PRO A 84 6.52 -15.67 4.35
C PRO A 84 5.07 -15.15 4.27
N TYR A 85 4.13 -16.03 3.91
CA TYR A 85 2.72 -15.71 3.93
C TYR A 85 2.23 -15.47 5.36
N ARG A 86 1.42 -14.45 5.53
CA ARG A 86 0.69 -14.21 6.78
C ARG A 86 -0.73 -13.73 6.53
N ALA A 87 -1.58 -13.91 7.51
CA ALA A 87 -2.90 -13.29 7.51
C ALA A 87 -2.79 -11.77 7.65
N VAL A 88 -3.76 -11.08 7.12
CA VAL A 88 -3.96 -9.64 7.35
C VAL A 88 -4.26 -9.43 8.84
N ARG A 89 -3.66 -8.39 9.41
CA ARG A 89 -3.75 -8.07 10.84
C ARG A 89 -4.28 -6.66 11.04
N ARG A 90 -4.79 -6.41 12.22
CA ARG A 90 -5.16 -5.07 12.69
C ARG A 90 -3.97 -4.13 12.58
N GLY A 91 -4.19 -2.91 12.08
CA GLY A 91 -3.17 -1.91 11.84
C GLY A 91 -2.38 -2.08 10.52
N ASP A 92 -2.54 -3.18 9.78
CA ASP A 92 -1.92 -3.29 8.45
C ASP A 92 -2.49 -2.24 7.50
N ILE A 93 -1.61 -1.55 6.80
CA ILE A 93 -2.01 -0.76 5.63
C ILE A 93 -2.06 -1.72 4.44
N VAL A 94 -3.16 -1.71 3.72
CA VAL A 94 -3.40 -2.61 2.59
C VAL A 94 -3.79 -1.84 1.34
N VAL A 95 -3.33 -2.33 0.19
CA VAL A 95 -3.86 -1.95 -1.13
C VAL A 95 -4.83 -3.03 -1.54
N PHE A 96 -6.01 -2.65 -1.99
CA PHE A 96 -7.07 -3.57 -2.38
C PHE A 96 -7.90 -3.00 -3.54
N LEU A 97 -8.64 -3.85 -4.23
CA LEU A 97 -9.65 -3.45 -5.19
C LEU A 97 -10.92 -3.01 -4.46
N HIS A 98 -11.47 -1.86 -4.88
CA HIS A 98 -12.70 -1.33 -4.28
C HIS A 98 -13.80 -2.40 -4.28
N PRO A 99 -14.52 -2.60 -3.15
CA PRO A 99 -15.48 -3.69 -3.04
C PRO A 99 -16.79 -3.43 -3.81
N ASP A 100 -17.15 -2.16 -4.03
CA ASP A 100 -18.38 -1.82 -4.75
C ASP A 100 -18.19 -1.99 -6.27
N PRO A 101 -19.17 -2.62 -6.96
CA PRO A 101 -19.12 -2.83 -8.40
C PRO A 101 -19.08 -1.55 -9.24
N HIS A 102 -19.61 -0.42 -8.74
CA HIS A 102 -19.56 0.86 -9.46
C HIS A 102 -18.14 1.40 -9.59
N ASP A 103 -17.28 1.06 -8.62
CA ASP A 103 -15.86 1.43 -8.59
C ASP A 103 -14.96 0.23 -8.90
N ALA A 104 -15.49 -0.75 -9.64
CA ALA A 104 -14.75 -1.96 -9.98
C ALA A 104 -13.44 -1.64 -10.70
N GLY A 105 -12.34 -2.21 -10.19
CA GLY A 105 -11.00 -1.99 -10.73
C GLY A 105 -10.25 -0.80 -10.12
N LEU A 106 -10.89 0.03 -9.29
CA LEU A 106 -10.22 1.08 -8.55
C LEU A 106 -9.35 0.49 -7.42
N TYR A 107 -8.07 0.83 -7.41
CA TYR A 107 -7.18 0.50 -6.30
C TYR A 107 -7.30 1.53 -5.19
N VAL A 108 -7.49 1.03 -3.97
CA VAL A 108 -7.64 1.86 -2.78
C VAL A 108 -6.60 1.44 -1.74
N VAL A 109 -6.12 2.39 -0.96
CA VAL A 109 -5.24 2.13 0.17
C VAL A 109 -5.90 2.60 1.47
N LYS A 110 -5.98 1.73 2.47
CA LYS A 110 -6.55 2.01 3.80
C LYS A 110 -5.84 1.20 4.87
N ARG A 111 -6.10 1.55 6.13
CA ARG A 111 -5.62 0.82 7.31
C ARG A 111 -6.69 -0.13 7.83
N ILE A 112 -6.31 -1.37 8.08
CA ILE A 112 -7.20 -2.38 8.69
C ILE A 112 -7.45 -2.03 10.15
N ILE A 113 -8.68 -1.73 10.46
CA ILE A 113 -9.16 -1.45 11.82
C ILE A 113 -9.76 -2.70 12.45
N GLY A 114 -10.52 -3.47 11.67
CA GLY A 114 -11.16 -4.71 12.12
C GLY A 114 -10.86 -5.90 11.24
N VAL A 115 -10.68 -7.05 11.89
CA VAL A 115 -10.53 -8.37 11.28
C VAL A 115 -11.77 -9.22 11.60
N PRO A 116 -11.96 -10.38 10.94
CA PRO A 116 -13.12 -11.25 11.21
C PRO A 116 -13.38 -11.48 12.70
N GLY A 117 -14.62 -11.24 13.13
CA GLY A 117 -15.08 -11.37 14.50
C GLY A 117 -14.92 -10.12 15.38
N ASP A 118 -14.25 -9.08 14.89
CA ASP A 118 -14.16 -7.82 15.63
C ASP A 118 -15.51 -7.10 15.67
N ARG A 119 -15.76 -6.44 16.78
CA ARG A 119 -16.91 -5.59 17.06
C ARG A 119 -16.44 -4.13 17.07
N ILE A 120 -17.04 -3.28 16.25
CA ILE A 120 -16.54 -1.92 16.00
C ILE A 120 -17.67 -0.92 16.15
N HIS A 121 -17.42 0.15 16.88
CA HIS A 121 -18.20 1.38 16.83
C HIS A 121 -17.30 2.61 16.98
N LEU A 122 -17.80 3.75 16.57
CA LEU A 122 -17.20 5.04 16.81
C LEU A 122 -18.07 5.84 17.75
N ARG A 123 -17.44 6.61 18.63
CA ARG A 123 -18.08 7.56 19.51
C ARG A 123 -17.24 8.83 19.59
N ASN A 124 -17.82 9.95 19.23
CA ASN A 124 -17.11 11.23 19.11
C ASN A 124 -15.83 11.11 18.25
N GLY A 125 -15.88 10.36 17.13
CA GLY A 125 -14.75 10.12 16.23
C GLY A 125 -13.72 9.11 16.74
N VAL A 126 -13.77 8.69 18.01
CA VAL A 126 -12.88 7.66 18.56
C VAL A 126 -13.37 6.27 18.20
N VAL A 127 -12.49 5.45 17.66
CA VAL A 127 -12.81 4.05 17.33
C VAL A 127 -12.72 3.19 18.57
N TYR A 128 -13.77 2.43 18.83
CA TYR A 128 -13.80 1.35 19.81
C TYR A 128 -13.80 0.01 19.07
N ARG A 129 -12.95 -0.90 19.51
CA ARG A 129 -12.89 -2.27 18.99
C ARG A 129 -12.95 -3.26 20.15
N ASN A 130 -13.94 -4.13 20.12
CA ASN A 130 -14.20 -5.11 21.18
C ASN A 130 -14.38 -4.45 22.57
N GLY A 131 -15.01 -3.27 22.59
CA GLY A 131 -15.26 -2.49 23.80
C GLY A 131 -14.10 -1.60 24.28
N GLU A 132 -12.94 -1.63 23.63
CA GLU A 132 -11.76 -0.83 24.00
C GLU A 132 -11.50 0.28 22.99
N ALA A 133 -11.27 1.51 23.47
CA ALA A 133 -10.86 2.63 22.63
C ALA A 133 -9.47 2.38 22.04
N LEU A 134 -9.32 2.61 20.75
CA LEU A 134 -8.02 2.44 20.09
C LEU A 134 -7.11 3.63 20.38
N ASN A 135 -5.83 3.36 20.57
CA ASN A 135 -4.78 4.36 20.54
C ASN A 135 -4.22 4.43 19.11
N GLU A 136 -4.48 5.55 18.44
CA GLU A 136 -4.21 5.70 17.00
C GLU A 136 -3.35 6.94 16.72
N PRO A 137 -2.04 6.90 17.02
CA PRO A 137 -1.16 8.07 16.91
C PRO A 137 -0.86 8.49 15.45
N TYR A 138 -1.36 7.74 14.49
CA TYR A 138 -1.21 7.99 13.05
C TYR A 138 -2.37 8.79 12.44
N ILE A 139 -3.43 9.07 13.22
CA ILE A 139 -4.59 9.79 12.68
C ILE A 139 -4.26 11.26 12.42
N ASP A 140 -4.81 11.78 11.33
CA ASP A 140 -4.91 13.20 11.10
C ASP A 140 -6.34 13.67 11.42
N HIS A 141 -6.42 14.67 12.29
CA HIS A 141 -7.67 15.29 12.75
C HIS A 141 -7.92 16.68 12.14
N ASP A 142 -7.01 17.20 11.32
CA ASP A 142 -7.07 18.59 10.86
C ASP A 142 -8.32 18.91 10.04
N ALA A 143 -8.91 17.90 9.39
CA ALA A 143 -10.15 18.06 8.62
C ALA A 143 -11.39 17.45 9.32
N ASP A 144 -11.27 17.08 10.59
CA ASP A 144 -12.40 16.52 11.33
C ASP A 144 -13.52 17.56 11.44
N ASN A 145 -14.71 17.18 10.96
CA ASN A 145 -15.91 17.95 11.14
C ASN A 145 -16.70 17.41 12.34
N PRO A 146 -16.72 18.10 13.49
CA PRO A 146 -17.45 17.65 14.65
C PRO A 146 -18.97 17.52 14.43
N ASN A 147 -19.50 18.16 13.38
CA ASN A 147 -20.92 18.10 13.04
C ASN A 147 -21.26 16.94 12.09
N ASP A 148 -20.28 16.18 11.59
CA ASP A 148 -20.54 14.97 10.80
C ASP A 148 -20.87 13.80 11.72
N SER A 149 -22.14 13.73 12.12
CA SER A 149 -22.62 12.72 13.06
C SER A 149 -22.49 11.30 12.51
N TYR A 150 -22.69 11.07 11.21
CA TYR A 150 -22.54 9.73 10.63
C TYR A 150 -21.10 9.22 10.75
N ARG A 151 -20.15 10.08 10.40
CA ARG A 151 -18.71 9.76 10.44
C ARG A 151 -18.22 9.49 11.86
N ASN A 152 -18.73 10.28 12.83
CA ASN A 152 -18.22 10.28 14.20
C ASN A 152 -18.93 9.31 15.14
N GLU A 153 -20.19 8.91 14.82
CA GLU A 153 -21.05 8.06 15.68
C GLU A 153 -21.45 6.75 14.95
N PHE A 154 -20.59 6.25 14.08
CA PHE A 154 -20.84 5.01 13.31
C PHE A 154 -20.83 3.77 14.24
N PRO A 155 -21.74 2.81 14.09
CA PRO A 155 -22.89 2.74 13.18
C PRO A 155 -24.20 3.23 13.83
N ALA A 156 -24.12 3.99 14.93
CA ALA A 156 -25.30 4.43 15.69
C ALA A 156 -26.20 5.39 14.89
N VAL A 157 -25.61 6.20 14.02
CA VAL A 157 -26.36 7.04 13.07
C VAL A 157 -26.67 6.21 11.82
N PRO A 158 -27.94 6.13 11.38
CA PRO A 158 -28.29 5.38 10.18
C PRO A 158 -27.62 5.94 8.92
N PRO A 159 -27.19 5.08 7.99
CA PRO A 159 -26.65 5.51 6.72
C PRO A 159 -27.73 6.16 5.84
N SER A 160 -27.33 7.13 5.01
CA SER A 160 -28.19 7.74 4.01
C SER A 160 -27.40 8.14 2.77
N ASP A 161 -28.10 8.32 1.64
CA ASP A 161 -27.50 8.85 0.40
C ASP A 161 -26.92 10.27 0.61
N GLU A 162 -27.57 11.07 1.47
CA GLU A 162 -27.10 12.43 1.80
C GLU A 162 -25.72 12.44 2.46
N ASN A 163 -25.39 11.37 3.18
CA ASN A 163 -24.06 11.19 3.79
C ASN A 163 -23.02 10.64 2.82
N GLY A 164 -23.37 10.36 1.56
CA GLY A 164 -22.47 9.78 0.56
C GLY A 164 -22.20 8.28 0.79
N VAL A 165 -23.09 7.59 1.51
CA VAL A 165 -22.99 6.16 1.74
C VAL A 165 -23.47 5.40 0.50
N TYR A 166 -22.74 4.38 0.10
CA TYR A 166 -23.07 3.57 -1.08
C TYR A 166 -24.39 2.84 -0.88
N PRO A 167 -25.28 2.80 -1.91
CA PRO A 167 -26.61 2.21 -1.79
C PRO A 167 -26.60 0.75 -1.31
N ASN A 168 -25.64 -0.06 -1.80
CA ASN A 168 -25.51 -1.45 -1.37
C ASN A 168 -25.22 -1.54 0.14
N TRP A 169 -24.38 -0.63 0.66
CA TRP A 169 -24.04 -0.62 2.07
C TRP A 169 -25.17 -0.10 2.95
N ILE A 170 -25.98 0.85 2.48
CA ILE A 170 -27.18 1.30 3.20
C ILE A 170 -28.10 0.12 3.51
N VAL A 171 -28.25 -0.80 2.55
CA VAL A 171 -29.11 -1.98 2.69
C VAL A 171 -28.46 -3.05 3.57
N ASP A 172 -27.15 -3.25 3.45
CA ASP A 172 -26.43 -4.38 4.06
C ASP A 172 -26.02 -4.10 5.51
N LEU A 173 -25.62 -2.88 5.84
CA LEU A 173 -25.13 -2.48 7.17
C LEU A 173 -26.00 -2.94 8.34
N PRO A 174 -27.35 -2.80 8.31
CA PRO A 174 -28.17 -3.21 9.44
C PRO A 174 -28.06 -4.68 9.80
N SER A 175 -27.78 -5.55 8.81
CA SER A 175 -27.63 -6.99 9.01
C SER A 175 -26.34 -7.39 9.77
N HIS A 176 -25.40 -6.46 9.87
CA HIS A 176 -24.11 -6.67 10.53
C HIS A 176 -24.00 -5.97 11.90
N ILE A 177 -25.09 -5.35 12.36
CA ILE A 177 -25.10 -4.67 13.66
C ILE A 177 -25.64 -5.61 14.74
N GLU A 178 -24.86 -5.83 15.78
CA GLU A 178 -25.25 -6.60 16.96
C GLU A 178 -24.95 -5.81 18.23
N GLY A 179 -25.95 -5.53 19.04
CA GLY A 179 -25.80 -4.81 20.30
C GLY A 179 -25.21 -3.39 20.15
N GLY A 180 -25.43 -2.75 19.00
CA GLY A 180 -24.91 -1.41 18.69
C GLY A 180 -23.52 -1.39 18.05
N ASP A 181 -22.84 -2.53 17.93
CA ASP A 181 -21.55 -2.66 17.27
C ASP A 181 -21.70 -3.25 15.86
N LEU A 182 -20.88 -2.79 14.94
CA LEU A 182 -20.64 -3.48 13.66
C LEU A 182 -19.81 -4.73 13.91
N VAL A 183 -20.26 -5.90 13.46
CA VAL A 183 -19.52 -7.17 13.53
C VAL A 183 -18.89 -7.49 12.19
N VAL A 184 -17.57 -7.65 12.16
CA VAL A 184 -16.84 -7.98 10.93
C VAL A 184 -17.03 -9.46 10.58
N PRO A 185 -17.65 -9.80 9.41
CA PRO A 185 -17.95 -11.18 9.07
C PRO A 185 -16.69 -11.97 8.65
N PRO A 186 -16.75 -13.32 8.66
CA PRO A 186 -15.67 -14.17 8.18
C PRO A 186 -15.22 -13.82 6.76
N GLY A 187 -13.91 -13.81 6.52
CA GLY A 187 -13.34 -13.52 5.21
C GLY A 187 -13.40 -12.06 4.77
N HIS A 188 -13.79 -11.15 5.66
CA HIS A 188 -13.89 -9.71 5.39
C HIS A 188 -13.09 -8.88 6.39
N TYR A 189 -12.81 -7.65 6.00
CA TYR A 189 -12.06 -6.69 6.82
C TYR A 189 -12.76 -5.34 6.83
N PHE A 190 -12.61 -4.62 7.94
CA PHE A 190 -13.07 -3.24 8.06
C PHE A 190 -11.84 -2.32 8.08
N ALA A 191 -11.79 -1.36 7.18
CA ALA A 191 -10.65 -0.48 7.01
C ALA A 191 -11.06 0.99 7.00
N MET A 192 -10.18 1.85 7.54
CA MET A 192 -10.39 3.29 7.56
C MET A 192 -9.16 4.02 7.02
N GLY A 193 -9.36 5.24 6.54
CA GLY A 193 -8.26 6.13 6.23
C GLY A 193 -7.63 6.70 7.49
N ASP A 194 -6.35 7.04 7.44
CA ASP A 194 -5.65 7.69 8.54
C ASP A 194 -6.10 9.17 8.67
N HIS A 195 -6.49 9.81 7.55
CA HIS A 195 -7.16 11.09 7.54
C HIS A 195 -8.67 10.90 7.72
N ARG A 196 -9.11 10.77 8.96
CA ARG A 196 -10.47 10.38 9.35
C ARG A 196 -11.56 11.30 8.80
N GLY A 197 -11.28 12.60 8.74
CA GLY A 197 -12.23 13.64 8.36
C GLY A 197 -12.57 13.68 6.86
N VAL A 198 -11.69 13.20 5.98
CA VAL A 198 -11.92 13.22 4.52
C VAL A 198 -12.04 11.85 3.88
N SER A 199 -11.66 10.78 4.59
CA SER A 199 -11.65 9.44 4.02
C SER A 199 -13.04 8.91 3.73
N LEU A 200 -13.28 8.50 2.48
CA LEU A 200 -14.34 7.55 2.13
C LEU A 200 -13.77 6.14 2.32
N ASP A 201 -14.31 5.41 3.32
CA ASP A 201 -13.77 4.12 3.74
C ASP A 201 -14.89 3.15 4.11
N SER A 202 -14.58 2.10 4.86
CA SER A 202 -15.55 1.04 5.19
C SER A 202 -16.82 1.54 5.89
N ARG A 203 -16.80 2.73 6.46
CA ARG A 203 -18.04 3.37 6.98
C ARG A 203 -19.04 3.65 5.85
N TYR A 204 -18.55 3.90 4.62
CA TYR A 204 -19.34 4.35 3.47
C TYR A 204 -19.64 3.26 2.46
N TRP A 205 -18.72 2.31 2.22
CA TRP A 205 -18.85 1.26 1.20
C TRP A 205 -18.78 -0.18 1.76
N GLY A 206 -18.62 -0.33 3.09
CA GLY A 206 -18.71 -1.62 3.76
C GLY A 206 -17.39 -2.38 3.89
N PHE A 207 -17.46 -3.70 3.86
CA PHE A 207 -16.33 -4.56 4.10
C PHE A 207 -15.48 -4.82 2.88
N ILE A 208 -14.19 -5.07 3.10
CA ILE A 208 -13.25 -5.53 2.08
C ILE A 208 -13.23 -7.05 2.10
N PRO A 209 -13.65 -7.74 1.03
CA PRO A 209 -13.44 -9.18 0.91
C PRO A 209 -11.93 -9.50 0.86
N GLN A 210 -11.53 -10.59 1.48
CA GLN A 210 -10.12 -11.03 1.47
C GLN A 210 -9.56 -11.19 0.05
N ALA A 211 -10.39 -11.61 -0.90
CA ALA A 211 -10.01 -11.78 -2.30
C ALA A 211 -9.63 -10.46 -3.00
N ASN A 212 -10.13 -9.32 -2.51
CA ASN A 212 -9.85 -8.00 -3.07
C ASN A 212 -8.49 -7.44 -2.60
N ILE A 213 -7.88 -8.02 -1.55
CA ILE A 213 -6.62 -7.52 -1.01
C ILE A 213 -5.47 -7.90 -1.93
N ILE A 214 -4.81 -6.89 -2.49
CA ILE A 214 -3.69 -7.02 -3.42
C ILE A 214 -2.37 -7.20 -2.68
N GLY A 215 -2.13 -6.41 -1.63
CA GLY A 215 -0.87 -6.47 -0.92
C GLY A 215 -0.68 -5.37 0.12
N ARG A 216 0.55 -5.27 0.62
CA ARG A 216 0.95 -4.30 1.63
C ARG A 216 1.98 -3.32 1.07
N PRO A 217 1.80 -2.00 1.21
CA PRO A 217 2.85 -1.03 0.95
C PRO A 217 4.07 -1.30 1.83
N MET A 218 5.26 -1.30 1.25
CA MET A 218 6.51 -1.54 1.97
C MET A 218 7.24 -0.25 2.29
N PHE A 219 7.56 0.52 1.26
CA PHE A 219 8.25 1.78 1.39
C PHE A 219 7.93 2.71 0.22
N ILE A 220 8.11 4.01 0.46
CA ILE A 220 8.00 5.07 -0.54
C ILE A 220 9.31 5.10 -1.30
N TYR A 221 9.32 4.76 -2.59
CA TYR A 221 10.56 4.80 -3.37
C TYR A 221 10.83 6.17 -3.99
N TRP A 222 9.78 6.98 -4.15
CA TRP A 222 9.87 8.36 -4.59
C TRP A 222 8.65 9.14 -4.09
N SER A 223 8.83 10.43 -3.79
CA SER A 223 7.75 11.31 -3.36
C SER A 223 7.93 12.67 -4.03
N PHE A 224 6.93 13.08 -4.80
CA PHE A 224 6.94 14.33 -5.53
C PHE A 224 5.75 15.21 -5.10
N GLU A 225 5.97 16.50 -4.97
CA GLU A 225 4.88 17.41 -4.63
C GLU A 225 3.90 17.50 -5.79
N THR A 226 2.72 16.93 -5.60
CA THR A 226 1.71 16.78 -6.64
C THR A 226 0.43 17.48 -6.20
N PRO A 227 -0.15 18.38 -7.02
CA PRO A 227 -1.42 19.03 -6.73
C PRO A 227 -2.54 18.00 -6.51
N ALA A 228 -3.41 18.27 -5.54
CA ALA A 228 -4.49 17.35 -5.17
C ALA A 228 -5.48 17.05 -6.31
N ASP A 229 -5.61 17.97 -7.27
CA ASP A 229 -6.47 17.84 -8.45
C ASP A 229 -5.78 17.17 -9.66
N GLN A 230 -4.49 16.86 -9.57
CA GLN A 230 -3.72 16.35 -10.70
C GLN A 230 -4.27 15.04 -11.25
N TYR A 231 -4.72 14.12 -10.39
CA TYR A 231 -5.24 12.83 -10.84
C TYR A 231 -6.60 12.92 -11.57
N THR A 232 -7.33 14.04 -11.41
CA THR A 232 -8.58 14.30 -12.13
C THR A 232 -8.34 14.84 -13.54
N LYS A 233 -7.13 15.35 -13.82
CA LYS A 233 -6.72 15.91 -15.11
C LYS A 233 -6.34 14.78 -16.08
N THR A 234 -7.26 14.42 -16.96
CA THR A 234 -7.08 13.28 -17.89
C THR A 234 -6.63 13.70 -19.27
N GLY A 235 -6.60 15.02 -19.59
CA GLY A 235 -6.20 15.58 -20.87
C GLY A 235 -4.73 15.26 -21.21
N ILE A 236 -4.44 15.00 -22.50
CA ILE A 236 -3.05 14.74 -22.95
C ILE A 236 -2.16 15.94 -22.67
N ALA A 237 -2.67 17.18 -22.90
CA ALA A 237 -1.94 18.41 -22.64
C ALA A 237 -1.60 18.55 -21.13
N ASP A 238 -2.54 18.22 -20.23
CA ASP A 238 -2.34 18.28 -18.80
C ASP A 238 -1.26 17.28 -18.34
N ARG A 239 -1.30 16.07 -18.89
CA ARG A 239 -0.30 15.02 -18.59
C ARG A 239 1.10 15.40 -19.09
N LEU A 240 1.20 15.94 -20.30
CA LEU A 240 2.48 16.40 -20.83
C LEU A 240 3.00 17.63 -20.06
N GLY A 241 2.13 18.54 -19.69
CA GLY A 241 2.47 19.69 -18.86
C GLY A 241 2.98 19.27 -17.49
N PHE A 242 2.31 18.32 -16.84
CA PHE A 242 2.77 17.77 -15.56
C PHE A 242 4.10 17.02 -15.68
N LEU A 243 4.28 16.23 -16.75
CA LEU A 243 5.55 15.54 -17.00
C LEU A 243 6.70 16.54 -17.18
N ALA A 244 6.48 17.64 -17.94
CA ALA A 244 7.46 18.70 -18.07
C ALA A 244 7.77 19.37 -16.72
N HIS A 245 6.75 19.62 -15.91
CA HIS A 245 6.91 20.15 -14.54
C HIS A 245 7.78 19.22 -13.68
N VAL A 246 7.49 17.91 -13.68
CA VAL A 246 8.28 16.90 -12.94
C VAL A 246 9.76 16.91 -13.38
N VAL A 247 10.02 17.00 -14.67
CA VAL A 247 11.41 17.02 -15.20
C VAL A 247 12.13 18.29 -14.77
N LEU A 248 11.47 19.45 -14.85
CA LEU A 248 12.06 20.75 -14.53
C LEU A 248 12.28 20.95 -13.03
N HIS A 249 11.36 20.44 -12.20
CA HIS A 249 11.35 20.61 -10.74
C HIS A 249 11.71 19.34 -9.99
N PHE A 250 12.33 18.38 -10.65
CA PHE A 250 12.67 17.08 -10.06
C PHE A 250 13.43 17.20 -8.74
N PHE A 251 14.36 18.14 -8.63
CA PHE A 251 15.17 18.30 -7.43
C PHE A 251 14.48 19.15 -6.36
N ASP A 252 13.67 20.13 -6.76
CA ASP A 252 13.04 21.11 -5.88
C ASP A 252 11.78 20.55 -5.22
N ASP A 253 10.92 19.88 -6.02
CA ASP A 253 9.62 19.36 -5.58
C ASP A 253 9.68 17.89 -5.16
N THR A 254 10.84 17.23 -5.27
CA THR A 254 11.03 15.89 -4.68
C THR A 254 11.18 16.01 -3.16
N ARG A 255 10.28 15.35 -2.43
CA ARG A 255 10.31 15.26 -0.97
C ARG A 255 11.34 14.21 -0.54
N TRP A 256 12.63 14.54 -0.65
CA TRP A 256 13.77 13.64 -0.39
C TRP A 256 13.72 12.97 0.97
N GLY A 257 13.23 13.68 2.01
CA GLY A 257 13.07 13.11 3.35
C GLY A 257 12.01 12.01 3.47
N ARG A 258 11.17 11.82 2.44
CA ARG A 258 10.20 10.73 2.37
C ARG A 258 10.68 9.55 1.53
N THR A 259 11.66 9.76 0.67
CA THR A 259 12.24 8.71 -0.19
C THR A 259 12.89 7.62 0.68
N LEU A 260 12.59 6.36 0.41
CA LEU A 260 12.96 5.16 1.17
C LEU A 260 12.32 5.05 2.57
N LYS A 261 11.36 5.92 2.91
CA LYS A 261 10.61 5.81 4.17
C LYS A 261 9.75 4.53 4.15
N VAL A 262 9.89 3.73 5.20
CA VAL A 262 9.08 2.50 5.38
C VAL A 262 7.66 2.89 5.78
N VAL A 263 6.66 2.28 5.14
CA VAL A 263 5.24 2.47 5.45
C VAL A 263 4.84 1.59 6.64
N ARG A 264 4.37 2.26 7.72
CA ARG A 264 4.02 1.59 8.98
C ARG A 264 2.67 2.03 9.49
#